data_8ccf444a453ba62e852595b1afa207c4
#
_entry.id   8ccf444a453ba62e852595b1afa207c4
#
_cell.length_a   1.000
_cell.length_b   1.000
_cell.length_c   1.000
_cell.angle_alpha   90.00
_cell.angle_beta   90.00
_cell.angle_gamma   90.00
#
_symmetry.space_group_name_H-M   'P 1'
#
loop_
_entity.id
_entity.type
_entity.pdbx_description
1 polymer ?
#
loop_
_entity_poly.entity_id
_entity_poly.type
_entity_poly.pdbx_seq_one_letter_code
_entity_poly.pdbx_strand_id
1 'polypeptide(L)'
;MFRRRTDKSAPVRETVWPSLPTPAPDLGPSRSMAAHREFVLSLVPPLMPFGMALVDAVGLQVSENILADSPVPAFEAASVDGYAVRASDVRGATARTPVRLPVDGQVWVGDDPLPPMTARRIRVGQELPVGADTVVATAITDGGTESVTIRATALRGQNVSDEGSDIAEGALLVDKGTVLDSSMVAVLAASGIDKVLIRPRPRVVVVSVGSELVAPGRALGQGEKYDVDSYLVAAAAKAIGAEVWHVGVIRDNADEVRQVLADQQIRADLIVVSGGLTDGPHSVVATAVHELGPYDVAEVAVDPGGWQGFGILGDDEVPVIMVPGEPVSAFVAFEAFVKPAILQLMGAEPVLPETYVAKAAMGMTSTAGVLELRRGLAMENAAGLIVSLVGAHAPLLVSELTQSNALVLLGPDTDFVAAGDEVDVWLLDG
;
A
#
# COMPACT_ATOMS: atom_id res chain seq x y z
N MET A 1 15.64 31.39 -59.31
CA MET A 1 16.78 30.56 -58.84
C MET A 1 17.23 31.16 -57.49
N PHE A 2 16.58 30.75 -56.39
CA PHE A 2 16.92 31.16 -55.01
C PHE A 2 17.24 29.93 -54.20
N ARG A 3 18.54 29.66 -53.94
CA ARG A 3 19.00 28.64 -53.00
C ARG A 3 18.79 29.18 -51.56
N ARG A 4 17.88 28.56 -50.82
CA ARG A 4 17.86 28.66 -49.35
C ARG A 4 19.06 27.89 -48.78
N ARG A 5 19.99 28.61 -48.17
CA ARG A 5 20.97 28.03 -47.25
C ARG A 5 20.21 27.50 -46.01
N THR A 6 20.21 26.23 -45.82
CA THR A 6 19.86 25.62 -44.53
C THR A 6 21.07 25.78 -43.63
N ASP A 7 20.94 26.70 -42.65
CA ASP A 7 21.91 26.82 -41.58
C ASP A 7 21.74 25.64 -40.65
N LYS A 8 22.64 24.65 -40.77
CA LYS A 8 22.73 23.51 -39.85
C LYS A 8 23.91 23.82 -38.94
N SER A 9 23.62 24.35 -37.76
CA SER A 9 24.39 24.15 -36.52
C SER A 9 24.00 25.25 -35.50
N ALA A 10 22.83 25.12 -34.91
CA ALA A 10 22.69 25.63 -33.54
C ALA A 10 23.46 24.64 -32.64
N PRO A 11 24.39 25.11 -31.79
CA PRO A 11 25.04 24.22 -30.85
C PRO A 11 23.94 23.64 -29.93
N VAL A 12 23.90 22.32 -29.82
CA VAL A 12 23.14 21.64 -28.78
C VAL A 12 23.64 22.21 -27.45
N ARG A 13 22.82 22.96 -26.74
CA ARG A 13 23.14 23.39 -25.39
C ARG A 13 23.21 22.11 -24.56
N GLU A 14 24.40 21.74 -24.11
CA GLU A 14 24.55 20.75 -23.06
C GLU A 14 23.75 21.26 -21.87
N THR A 15 22.67 20.58 -21.54
CA THR A 15 21.90 20.87 -20.31
C THR A 15 22.74 20.39 -19.15
N VAL A 16 23.28 21.32 -18.36
CA VAL A 16 24.03 20.98 -17.15
C VAL A 16 23.01 20.79 -16.04
N TRP A 17 22.77 19.55 -15.67
CA TRP A 17 21.92 19.22 -14.53
C TRP A 17 22.63 19.47 -13.20
N PRO A 18 21.90 19.83 -12.11
CA PRO A 18 22.46 19.86 -10.77
C PRO A 18 22.94 18.47 -10.35
N SER A 19 24.04 18.39 -9.62
CA SER A 19 24.54 17.11 -9.10
C SER A 19 23.64 16.58 -8.00
N LEU A 20 23.38 15.26 -8.00
CA LEU A 20 22.72 14.59 -6.88
C LEU A 20 23.63 14.58 -5.64
N PRO A 21 23.10 14.51 -4.42
CA PRO A 21 23.85 14.41 -3.18
C PRO A 21 24.37 12.97 -2.98
N THR A 22 25.21 12.50 -3.90
CA THR A 22 25.68 11.11 -3.95
C THR A 22 26.62 10.79 -2.77
N PRO A 23 26.40 9.68 -2.04
CA PRO A 23 27.31 9.28 -0.96
C PRO A 23 28.66 8.82 -1.52
N ALA A 24 29.72 9.08 -0.79
CA ALA A 24 31.04 8.52 -1.08
C ALA A 24 31.04 6.99 -0.87
N PRO A 25 31.95 6.25 -1.51
CA PRO A 25 32.20 4.85 -1.16
C PRO A 25 32.55 4.70 0.33
N ASP A 26 31.87 3.79 1.02
CA ASP A 26 32.02 3.50 2.45
C ASP A 26 32.46 2.06 2.74
N LEU A 27 32.57 1.23 1.69
CA LEU A 27 33.05 -0.15 1.77
C LEU A 27 34.10 -0.43 0.68
N GLY A 28 35.34 -0.10 0.95
CA GLY A 28 36.41 -0.17 -0.03
C GLY A 28 36.18 0.81 -1.19
N PRO A 29 36.23 0.33 -2.47
CA PRO A 29 35.91 1.16 -3.64
C PRO A 29 34.41 1.31 -3.90
N SER A 30 33.55 0.53 -3.23
CA SER A 30 32.13 0.40 -3.46
C SER A 30 31.32 1.10 -2.36
N ARG A 31 30.02 1.31 -2.60
CA ARG A 31 29.07 1.73 -1.57
C ARG A 31 28.49 0.52 -0.87
N SER A 32 28.22 0.64 0.43
CA SER A 32 27.39 -0.36 1.10
C SER A 32 25.94 -0.31 0.55
N MET A 33 25.23 -1.42 0.66
CA MET A 33 23.82 -1.50 0.33
C MET A 33 23.00 -0.46 1.13
N ALA A 34 23.32 -0.27 2.40
CA ALA A 34 22.64 0.68 3.27
C ALA A 34 22.81 2.13 2.78
N ALA A 35 24.06 2.55 2.48
CA ALA A 35 24.33 3.89 1.97
C ALA A 35 23.65 4.17 0.63
N HIS A 36 23.66 3.20 -0.29
CA HIS A 36 22.96 3.36 -1.58
C HIS A 36 21.44 3.44 -1.40
N ARG A 37 20.86 2.60 -0.55
CA ARG A 37 19.42 2.61 -0.26
C ARG A 37 18.97 3.92 0.41
N GLU A 38 19.70 4.40 1.40
CA GLU A 38 19.44 5.68 2.04
C GLU A 38 19.48 6.83 1.04
N PHE A 39 20.46 6.84 0.15
CA PHE A 39 20.57 7.80 -0.94
C PHE A 39 19.33 7.77 -1.84
N VAL A 40 18.91 6.60 -2.33
CA VAL A 40 17.71 6.45 -3.16
C VAL A 40 16.48 6.96 -2.42
N LEU A 41 16.25 6.53 -1.18
CA LEU A 41 15.09 6.90 -0.41
C LEU A 41 15.07 8.40 -0.05
N SER A 42 16.23 9.04 0.13
CA SER A 42 16.30 10.49 0.40
C SER A 42 15.76 11.36 -0.75
N LEU A 43 15.69 10.79 -1.97
CA LEU A 43 15.31 11.48 -3.20
C LEU A 43 13.95 10.99 -3.77
N VAL A 44 13.27 10.08 -3.09
CA VAL A 44 11.95 9.58 -3.49
C VAL A 44 10.91 10.04 -2.45
N PRO A 45 10.25 11.20 -2.61
CA PRO A 45 9.28 11.69 -1.64
C PRO A 45 7.98 10.86 -1.70
N PRO A 46 7.26 10.72 -0.58
CA PRO A 46 5.93 10.13 -0.58
C PRO A 46 4.97 10.91 -1.49
N LEU A 47 4.10 10.18 -2.19
CA LEU A 47 3.05 10.80 -3.01
C LEU A 47 2.08 11.60 -2.13
N MET A 48 1.63 12.73 -2.66
CA MET A 48 0.72 13.60 -1.93
C MET A 48 -0.65 12.95 -1.77
N PRO A 49 -1.21 12.92 -0.54
CA PRO A 49 -2.57 12.45 -0.31
C PRO A 49 -3.58 13.35 -1.00
N PHE A 50 -4.72 12.79 -1.40
CA PHE A 50 -5.84 13.55 -1.94
C PHE A 50 -7.18 12.99 -1.45
N GLY A 51 -8.22 13.85 -1.45
CA GLY A 51 -9.57 13.48 -1.04
C GLY A 51 -10.25 12.60 -2.07
N MET A 52 -10.73 11.42 -1.66
CA MET A 52 -11.46 10.48 -2.50
C MET A 52 -12.78 10.09 -1.86
N ALA A 53 -13.82 9.87 -2.65
CA ALA A 53 -15.10 9.37 -2.17
C ALA A 53 -14.94 7.95 -1.59
N LEU A 54 -15.72 7.63 -0.55
CA LEU A 54 -15.57 6.39 0.22
C LEU A 54 -15.56 5.13 -0.64
N VAL A 55 -16.47 5.03 -1.61
CA VAL A 55 -16.59 3.83 -2.46
C VAL A 55 -15.38 3.64 -3.36
N ASP A 56 -14.80 4.74 -3.86
CA ASP A 56 -13.63 4.71 -4.73
C ASP A 56 -12.33 4.47 -3.93
N ALA A 57 -12.35 4.79 -2.63
CA ALA A 57 -11.22 4.64 -1.72
C ALA A 57 -11.01 3.19 -1.22
N VAL A 58 -11.93 2.26 -1.52
CA VAL A 58 -11.80 0.84 -1.13
C VAL A 58 -10.53 0.23 -1.71
N GLY A 59 -9.75 -0.44 -0.84
CA GLY A 59 -8.46 -1.04 -1.20
C GLY A 59 -7.31 -0.03 -1.29
N LEU A 60 -7.52 1.23 -0.90
CA LEU A 60 -6.49 2.25 -0.77
C LEU A 60 -6.21 2.55 0.71
N GLN A 61 -5.01 3.05 0.97
CA GLN A 61 -4.54 3.34 2.33
C GLN A 61 -4.91 4.76 2.74
N VAL A 62 -5.50 4.92 3.93
CA VAL A 62 -5.77 6.25 4.50
C VAL A 62 -4.48 6.92 4.96
N SER A 63 -4.39 8.24 4.77
CA SER A 63 -3.18 9.01 5.07
C SER A 63 -3.19 9.69 6.44
N GLU A 64 -4.32 9.63 7.16
CA GLU A 64 -4.52 10.24 8.48
C GLU A 64 -5.48 9.41 9.33
N ASN A 65 -5.48 9.65 10.65
CA ASN A 65 -6.50 9.09 11.52
C ASN A 65 -7.85 9.72 11.23
N ILE A 66 -8.90 8.90 11.10
CA ILE A 66 -10.25 9.34 10.82
C ILE A 66 -11.07 9.21 12.09
N LEU A 67 -11.59 10.34 12.55
CA LEU A 67 -12.44 10.44 13.74
C LEU A 67 -13.90 10.60 13.34
N ALA A 68 -14.81 10.18 14.18
CA ALA A 68 -16.25 10.36 13.97
C ALA A 68 -16.62 11.86 14.07
N ASP A 69 -17.21 12.40 13.02
CA ASP A 69 -17.68 13.79 12.97
C ASP A 69 -19.01 13.97 13.73
N SER A 70 -19.77 12.89 13.90
CA SER A 70 -21.06 12.89 14.60
C SER A 70 -21.29 11.54 15.30
N PRO A 71 -22.10 11.54 16.37
CA PRO A 71 -22.41 10.30 17.10
C PRO A 71 -23.32 9.38 16.29
N VAL A 72 -23.26 8.06 16.59
CA VAL A 72 -24.16 7.06 16.00
C VAL A 72 -24.83 6.26 17.12
N PRO A 73 -26.16 6.25 17.22
CA PRO A 73 -27.09 7.09 16.46
C PRO A 73 -26.93 8.57 16.83
N ALA A 74 -27.37 9.48 15.96
CA ALA A 74 -27.26 10.92 16.14
C ALA A 74 -28.32 11.51 17.10
N PHE A 75 -29.18 10.67 17.66
CA PHE A 75 -30.28 11.01 18.58
C PHE A 75 -30.70 9.76 19.34
N GLU A 76 -31.46 9.96 20.45
CA GLU A 76 -32.12 8.84 21.11
C GLU A 76 -33.12 8.15 20.17
N ALA A 77 -32.92 6.89 19.87
CA ALA A 77 -33.65 6.13 18.87
C ALA A 77 -34.35 4.89 19.45
N ALA A 78 -35.46 4.49 18.84
CA ALA A 78 -36.08 3.21 19.13
C ALA A 78 -35.21 2.03 18.71
N SER A 79 -34.91 1.08 19.59
CA SER A 79 -34.18 -0.14 19.27
C SER A 79 -35.08 -1.29 18.80
N VAL A 80 -36.39 -1.12 18.85
CA VAL A 80 -37.41 -2.09 18.38
C VAL A 80 -38.61 -1.37 17.78
N ASP A 81 -39.34 -2.07 16.92
CA ASP A 81 -40.67 -1.61 16.46
C ASP A 81 -41.68 -1.66 17.59
N GLY A 82 -42.43 -0.58 17.78
CA GLY A 82 -43.36 -0.51 18.88
C GLY A 82 -44.11 0.82 19.01
N TYR A 83 -44.28 1.24 20.28
CA TYR A 83 -44.94 2.47 20.67
C TYR A 83 -44.08 3.25 21.62
N ALA A 84 -43.70 4.45 21.25
CA ALA A 84 -43.05 5.43 22.14
C ALA A 84 -44.09 5.94 23.16
N VAL A 85 -43.76 5.85 24.42
CA VAL A 85 -44.64 6.26 25.55
C VAL A 85 -43.79 6.86 26.66
N ARG A 86 -44.43 7.46 27.65
CA ARG A 86 -43.78 7.74 28.94
C ARG A 86 -43.86 6.49 29.82
N ALA A 87 -42.79 6.05 30.40
CA ALA A 87 -42.75 4.90 31.29
C ALA A 87 -43.72 5.08 32.49
N SER A 88 -43.93 6.32 32.95
CA SER A 88 -44.94 6.66 33.99
C SER A 88 -46.35 6.26 33.62
N ASP A 89 -46.72 6.40 32.35
CA ASP A 89 -48.09 6.21 31.84
C ASP A 89 -48.44 4.72 31.72
N VAL A 90 -47.43 3.84 31.66
CA VAL A 90 -47.61 2.38 31.55
C VAL A 90 -47.19 1.65 32.85
N ARG A 91 -46.93 2.41 33.92
CA ARG A 91 -46.55 1.84 35.23
C ARG A 91 -47.67 0.96 35.76
N GLY A 92 -47.34 -0.28 36.15
CA GLY A 92 -48.26 -1.24 36.68
C GLY A 92 -49.11 -1.97 35.63
N ALA A 93 -48.89 -1.75 34.36
CA ALA A 93 -49.53 -2.54 33.31
C ALA A 93 -49.15 -4.03 33.44
N THR A 94 -50.16 -4.88 33.34
CA THR A 94 -50.01 -6.34 33.35
C THR A 94 -50.96 -6.99 32.34
N ALA A 95 -50.83 -8.26 32.04
CA ALA A 95 -51.78 -8.99 31.20
C ALA A 95 -53.22 -9.02 31.79
N ARG A 96 -53.34 -8.89 33.12
CA ARG A 96 -54.66 -8.86 33.81
C ARG A 96 -55.20 -7.46 33.96
N THR A 97 -54.33 -6.46 34.09
CA THR A 97 -54.65 -5.04 34.22
C THR A 97 -53.89 -4.24 33.17
N PRO A 98 -54.24 -4.36 31.90
CA PRO A 98 -53.54 -3.67 30.84
C PRO A 98 -53.86 -2.18 30.88
N VAL A 99 -52.93 -1.37 30.40
CA VAL A 99 -53.13 0.08 30.18
C VAL A 99 -53.48 0.31 28.72
N ARG A 100 -54.54 1.10 28.48
CA ARG A 100 -54.96 1.49 27.15
C ARG A 100 -54.64 2.96 26.92
N LEU A 101 -53.88 3.26 25.86
CA LEU A 101 -53.53 4.61 25.47
C LEU A 101 -54.05 4.92 24.06
N PRO A 102 -54.57 6.13 23.80
CA PRO A 102 -54.79 6.58 22.42
C PRO A 102 -53.47 6.64 21.68
N VAL A 103 -53.49 6.25 20.42
CA VAL A 103 -52.36 6.37 19.52
C VAL A 103 -52.45 7.71 18.80
N ASP A 104 -51.45 8.55 18.98
CA ASP A 104 -51.31 9.79 18.24
C ASP A 104 -51.03 9.46 16.75
N GLY A 105 -52.08 9.69 15.92
CA GLY A 105 -52.08 9.33 14.50
C GLY A 105 -51.45 10.39 13.61
N GLN A 106 -50.81 11.42 14.16
CA GLN A 106 -50.15 12.43 13.36
C GLN A 106 -48.87 11.82 12.76
N VAL A 107 -48.63 12.06 11.48
CA VAL A 107 -47.32 11.87 10.87
C VAL A 107 -46.40 12.80 11.64
N TRP A 108 -45.43 12.22 12.37
CA TRP A 108 -44.45 13.00 13.13
C TRP A 108 -43.70 13.96 12.18
N VAL A 109 -43.83 15.25 12.45
CA VAL A 109 -43.14 16.32 11.73
C VAL A 109 -42.56 17.24 12.78
N GLY A 110 -41.25 17.11 13.07
CA GLY A 110 -40.53 18.00 13.96
C GLY A 110 -40.71 17.72 15.47
N ASP A 111 -40.46 18.74 16.28
CA ASP A 111 -40.36 18.69 17.74
C ASP A 111 -41.67 18.60 18.49
N ASP A 112 -42.76 18.15 17.88
CA ASP A 112 -44.04 18.04 18.57
C ASP A 112 -43.99 17.04 19.73
N PRO A 113 -44.13 17.48 20.98
CA PRO A 113 -44.02 16.62 22.13
C PRO A 113 -45.17 15.63 22.21
N LEU A 114 -44.85 14.39 22.61
CA LEU A 114 -45.86 13.38 22.88
C LEU A 114 -46.73 13.84 24.08
N PRO A 115 -48.08 13.99 23.91
CA PRO A 115 -48.95 14.34 25.01
C PRO A 115 -48.92 13.27 26.14
N PRO A 116 -49.12 13.63 27.40
CA PRO A 116 -49.31 12.67 28.50
C PRO A 116 -50.43 11.68 28.22
N MET A 117 -50.29 10.44 28.67
CA MET A 117 -51.29 9.38 28.48
C MET A 117 -51.61 9.07 27.02
N THR A 118 -50.63 9.25 26.10
CA THR A 118 -50.72 8.88 24.70
C THR A 118 -49.56 7.99 24.30
N ALA A 119 -49.69 7.25 23.20
CA ALA A 119 -48.67 6.46 22.57
C ALA A 119 -48.46 6.93 21.14
N ARG A 120 -47.22 6.89 20.64
CA ARG A 120 -46.92 7.15 19.24
C ARG A 120 -46.27 5.92 18.62
N ARG A 121 -46.77 5.47 17.46
CA ARG A 121 -46.18 4.35 16.79
C ARG A 121 -44.80 4.72 16.27
N ILE A 122 -43.79 3.87 16.53
CA ILE A 122 -42.41 4.11 16.19
C ILE A 122 -41.77 2.84 15.61
N ARG A 123 -40.82 3.00 14.68
CA ARG A 123 -40.03 1.92 14.11
C ARG A 123 -38.62 1.97 14.67
N VAL A 124 -37.95 0.82 14.61
CA VAL A 124 -36.53 0.72 14.93
C VAL A 124 -35.73 1.77 14.16
N GLY A 125 -34.79 2.45 14.82
CA GLY A 125 -33.96 3.51 14.26
C GLY A 125 -34.64 4.89 14.14
N GLN A 126 -35.93 5.04 14.42
CA GLN A 126 -36.57 6.34 14.45
C GLN A 126 -36.29 7.07 15.79
N GLU A 127 -36.14 8.38 15.69
CA GLU A 127 -35.95 9.27 16.83
C GLU A 127 -37.12 9.20 17.81
N LEU A 128 -36.82 9.20 19.11
CA LEU A 128 -37.84 9.26 20.14
C LEU A 128 -38.54 10.63 20.14
N PRO A 129 -39.89 10.67 20.10
CA PRO A 129 -40.60 11.95 20.22
C PRO A 129 -40.33 12.59 21.58
N VAL A 130 -40.18 13.91 21.60
CA VAL A 130 -40.00 14.69 22.82
C VAL A 130 -41.06 14.32 23.85
N GLY A 131 -40.66 13.97 25.08
CA GLY A 131 -41.53 13.57 26.17
C GLY A 131 -41.84 12.07 26.25
N ALA A 132 -41.46 11.26 25.27
CA ALA A 132 -41.34 9.82 25.45
C ALA A 132 -39.99 9.50 26.10
N ASP A 133 -39.93 8.42 26.87
CA ASP A 133 -38.69 7.94 27.51
C ASP A 133 -38.57 6.42 27.51
N THR A 134 -39.41 5.74 26.73
CA THR A 134 -39.38 4.27 26.56
C THR A 134 -40.12 3.84 25.30
N VAL A 135 -39.79 2.67 24.77
CA VAL A 135 -40.51 2.04 23.68
C VAL A 135 -41.09 0.71 24.12
N VAL A 136 -42.40 0.57 24.00
CA VAL A 136 -43.11 -0.67 24.24
C VAL A 136 -43.14 -1.47 22.95
N ALA A 137 -42.48 -2.62 22.92
CA ALA A 137 -42.42 -3.48 21.73
C ALA A 137 -43.83 -3.93 21.31
N THR A 138 -44.08 -3.97 20.00
CA THR A 138 -45.38 -4.41 19.45
C THR A 138 -45.80 -5.76 19.98
N ALA A 139 -44.88 -6.68 20.25
CA ALA A 139 -45.14 -8.05 20.74
C ALA A 139 -45.88 -8.11 22.10
N ILE A 140 -45.78 -7.09 22.92
CA ILE A 140 -46.46 -7.02 24.25
C ILE A 140 -47.68 -6.09 24.24
N THR A 141 -48.20 -5.77 23.07
CA THR A 141 -49.41 -4.95 22.85
C THR A 141 -50.44 -5.70 22.01
N ASP A 142 -51.54 -5.05 21.67
CA ASP A 142 -52.55 -5.53 20.70
C ASP A 142 -52.31 -5.01 19.27
N GLY A 143 -51.29 -4.19 19.06
CA GLY A 143 -50.95 -3.60 17.75
C GLY A 143 -51.94 -2.53 17.26
N GLY A 144 -52.75 -1.95 18.13
CA GLY A 144 -53.81 -1.02 17.77
C GLY A 144 -53.33 0.28 17.10
N THR A 145 -54.11 0.81 16.16
CA THR A 145 -53.76 2.01 15.36
C THR A 145 -54.42 3.30 15.89
N GLU A 146 -55.58 3.22 16.50
CA GLU A 146 -56.27 4.34 17.11
C GLU A 146 -56.07 4.38 18.61
N SER A 147 -55.93 3.22 19.20
CA SER A 147 -55.56 3.04 20.63
C SER A 147 -54.83 1.76 20.77
N VAL A 148 -53.84 1.71 21.67
CA VAL A 148 -53.00 0.52 21.92
C VAL A 148 -53.22 0.04 23.35
N THR A 149 -53.36 -1.30 23.50
CA THR A 149 -53.47 -1.95 24.81
C THR A 149 -52.11 -2.54 25.17
N ILE A 150 -51.51 -2.02 26.22
CA ILE A 150 -50.16 -2.40 26.70
C ILE A 150 -50.32 -3.34 27.88
N ARG A 151 -49.70 -4.52 27.79
CA ARG A 151 -49.89 -5.65 28.73
C ARG A 151 -48.73 -5.89 29.67
N ALA A 152 -47.72 -5.02 29.65
CA ALA A 152 -46.56 -5.08 30.54
C ALA A 152 -46.05 -3.68 30.85
N THR A 153 -45.53 -3.51 32.06
CA THR A 153 -44.80 -2.28 32.43
C THR A 153 -43.53 -2.18 31.65
N ALA A 154 -43.21 -1.01 31.13
CA ALA A 154 -41.92 -0.67 30.56
C ALA A 154 -41.16 0.28 31.50
N LEU A 155 -39.86 0.09 31.57
CA LEU A 155 -38.97 0.95 32.34
C LEU A 155 -38.44 2.09 31.48
N ARG A 156 -38.11 3.22 32.12
CA ARG A 156 -37.42 4.32 31.44
C ARG A 156 -36.15 3.84 30.77
N GLY A 157 -35.88 4.26 29.53
CA GLY A 157 -34.78 3.84 28.71
C GLY A 157 -34.94 2.43 28.09
N GLN A 158 -36.02 1.70 28.39
CA GLN A 158 -36.23 0.37 27.83
C GLN A 158 -36.52 0.46 26.32
N ASN A 159 -35.75 -0.32 25.51
CA ASN A 159 -35.80 -0.33 24.07
C ASN A 159 -35.50 1.04 23.42
N VAL A 160 -34.69 1.85 24.07
CA VAL A 160 -34.13 3.10 23.58
C VAL A 160 -32.64 2.92 23.43
N SER A 161 -32.10 3.30 22.32
CA SER A 161 -30.65 3.45 22.07
C SER A 161 -30.31 4.92 22.34
N ASP A 162 -29.42 5.16 23.26
CA ASP A 162 -28.95 6.52 23.56
C ASP A 162 -28.13 7.07 22.38
N GLU A 163 -28.12 8.39 22.20
CA GLU A 163 -27.24 9.09 21.29
C GLU A 163 -25.78 8.66 21.51
N GLY A 164 -25.08 8.31 20.43
CA GLY A 164 -23.68 7.90 20.49
C GLY A 164 -23.40 6.57 21.15
N SER A 165 -24.43 5.75 21.43
CA SER A 165 -24.27 4.46 22.12
C SER A 165 -23.48 3.42 21.30
N ASP A 166 -23.39 3.58 19.97
CA ASP A 166 -22.57 2.74 19.08
C ASP A 166 -21.23 3.43 18.81
N ILE A 167 -21.27 4.66 18.33
CA ILE A 167 -20.09 5.47 18.04
C ILE A 167 -20.26 6.85 18.70
N ALA A 168 -19.35 7.19 19.60
CA ALA A 168 -19.31 8.53 20.19
C ALA A 168 -18.66 9.53 19.20
N GLU A 169 -19.10 10.79 19.24
CA GLU A 169 -18.43 11.88 18.53
C GLU A 169 -16.95 11.95 18.93
N GLY A 170 -16.06 12.11 17.95
CA GLY A 170 -14.61 12.14 18.14
C GLY A 170 -13.96 10.76 18.36
N ALA A 171 -14.72 9.66 18.33
CA ALA A 171 -14.15 8.32 18.40
C ALA A 171 -13.25 8.05 17.18
N LEU A 172 -12.14 7.36 17.40
CA LEU A 172 -11.28 6.91 16.32
C LEU A 172 -11.97 5.78 15.53
N LEU A 173 -12.21 6.02 14.25
CA LEU A 173 -12.87 5.06 13.34
C LEU A 173 -11.87 4.24 12.54
N VAL A 174 -10.83 4.89 12.02
CA VAL A 174 -9.81 4.25 11.19
C VAL A 174 -8.45 4.88 11.50
N ASP A 175 -7.45 4.05 11.76
CA ASP A 175 -6.07 4.49 11.96
C ASP A 175 -5.41 4.85 10.62
N LYS A 176 -4.53 5.86 10.66
CA LYS A 176 -3.62 6.17 9.55
C LYS A 176 -2.86 4.91 9.11
N GLY A 177 -2.74 4.72 7.81
CA GLY A 177 -2.05 3.58 7.23
C GLY A 177 -2.93 2.34 7.02
N THR A 178 -4.18 2.36 7.48
CA THR A 178 -5.12 1.25 7.26
C THR A 178 -5.61 1.25 5.82
N VAL A 179 -5.70 0.06 5.22
CA VAL A 179 -6.34 -0.15 3.91
C VAL A 179 -7.85 -0.27 4.11
N LEU A 180 -8.62 0.59 3.45
CA LEU A 180 -10.07 0.61 3.59
C LEU A 180 -10.74 -0.64 3.00
N ASP A 181 -11.61 -1.23 3.79
CA ASP A 181 -12.54 -2.28 3.37
C ASP A 181 -14.01 -1.79 3.36
N SER A 182 -14.92 -2.67 2.96
CA SER A 182 -16.36 -2.35 2.89
C SER A 182 -16.99 -2.10 4.27
N SER A 183 -16.48 -2.72 5.32
CA SER A 183 -16.99 -2.56 6.69
C SER A 183 -16.61 -1.20 7.24
N MET A 184 -15.37 -0.79 7.02
CA MET A 184 -14.88 0.55 7.38
C MET A 184 -15.65 1.64 6.62
N VAL A 185 -15.90 1.45 5.33
CA VAL A 185 -16.73 2.38 4.54
C VAL A 185 -18.13 2.55 5.14
N ALA A 186 -18.75 1.46 5.61
CA ALA A 186 -20.07 1.54 6.26
C ALA A 186 -20.02 2.33 7.57
N VAL A 187 -18.98 2.15 8.39
CA VAL A 187 -18.77 2.90 9.64
C VAL A 187 -18.54 4.39 9.36
N LEU A 188 -17.70 4.71 8.38
CA LEU A 188 -17.43 6.10 7.97
C LEU A 188 -18.71 6.79 7.47
N ALA A 189 -19.48 6.11 6.61
CA ALA A 189 -20.73 6.62 6.09
C ALA A 189 -21.79 6.83 7.21
N ALA A 190 -21.85 5.91 8.18
CA ALA A 190 -22.75 6.04 9.34
C ALA A 190 -22.41 7.26 10.20
N SER A 191 -21.14 7.65 10.27
CA SER A 191 -20.63 8.83 10.98
C SER A 191 -20.67 10.12 10.16
N GLY A 192 -21.30 10.10 8.95
CA GLY A 192 -21.50 11.29 8.10
C GLY A 192 -20.32 11.65 7.21
N ILE A 193 -19.26 10.86 7.18
CA ILE A 193 -18.06 11.09 6.35
C ILE A 193 -18.35 10.65 4.91
N ASP A 194 -18.10 11.52 3.94
CA ASP A 194 -18.31 11.24 2.50
C ASP A 194 -17.00 11.04 1.73
N LYS A 195 -15.88 11.55 2.27
CA LYS A 195 -14.56 11.52 1.65
C LYS A 195 -13.48 11.26 2.69
N VAL A 196 -12.40 10.66 2.24
CA VAL A 196 -11.21 10.38 3.06
C VAL A 196 -9.95 10.80 2.31
N LEU A 197 -8.92 11.20 3.05
CA LEU A 197 -7.60 11.43 2.47
C LEU A 197 -6.88 10.09 2.28
N ILE A 198 -6.58 9.76 1.03
CA ILE A 198 -5.84 8.55 0.67
C ILE A 198 -4.55 8.90 -0.08
N ARG A 199 -3.57 8.00 -0.04
CA ARG A 199 -2.43 8.06 -0.96
C ARG A 199 -2.76 7.26 -2.22
N PRO A 200 -2.42 7.79 -3.41
CA PRO A 200 -2.57 7.03 -4.65
C PRO A 200 -1.63 5.83 -4.68
N ARG A 201 -1.99 4.82 -5.46
CA ARG A 201 -1.04 3.76 -5.81
C ARG A 201 0.04 4.34 -6.72
N PRO A 202 1.34 4.13 -6.41
CA PRO A 202 2.40 4.61 -7.28
C PRO A 202 2.31 4.00 -8.68
N ARG A 203 2.44 4.83 -9.69
CA ARG A 203 2.52 4.43 -11.10
C ARG A 203 3.96 4.06 -11.41
N VAL A 204 4.23 2.76 -11.53
CA VAL A 204 5.56 2.22 -11.77
C VAL A 204 5.68 1.76 -13.21
N VAL A 205 6.61 2.36 -13.95
CA VAL A 205 6.96 1.92 -15.31
C VAL A 205 8.15 0.98 -15.23
N VAL A 206 8.07 -0.17 -15.89
CA VAL A 206 9.14 -1.18 -15.92
C VAL A 206 9.60 -1.43 -17.34
N VAL A 207 10.92 -1.37 -17.52
CA VAL A 207 11.59 -1.50 -18.82
C VAL A 207 12.77 -2.46 -18.69
N SER A 208 13.00 -3.33 -19.68
CA SER A 208 14.25 -4.08 -19.84
C SER A 208 15.06 -3.55 -21.01
N VAL A 209 16.39 -3.44 -20.83
CA VAL A 209 17.32 -3.02 -21.87
C VAL A 209 18.29 -4.16 -22.19
N GLY A 210 18.28 -4.60 -23.46
CA GLY A 210 19.15 -5.66 -23.95
C GLY A 210 18.80 -6.05 -25.37
N SER A 211 19.76 -6.00 -26.27
CA SER A 211 19.55 -6.37 -27.69
C SER A 211 19.36 -7.87 -27.92
N GLU A 212 19.78 -8.69 -26.92
CA GLU A 212 19.58 -10.14 -26.90
C GLU A 212 18.23 -10.57 -26.33
N LEU A 213 17.46 -9.63 -25.76
CA LEU A 213 16.20 -9.93 -25.08
C LEU A 213 15.03 -10.03 -26.04
N VAL A 214 14.17 -11.01 -25.80
CA VAL A 214 12.93 -11.26 -26.57
C VAL A 214 11.77 -11.43 -25.59
N ALA A 215 10.63 -10.83 -25.92
CA ALA A 215 9.42 -11.01 -25.12
C ALA A 215 8.96 -12.48 -25.12
N PRO A 216 8.54 -13.04 -23.97
CA PRO A 216 7.95 -14.38 -23.90
C PRO A 216 6.82 -14.59 -24.91
N GLY A 217 6.73 -15.80 -25.45
CA GLY A 217 5.76 -16.15 -26.48
C GLY A 217 6.24 -15.96 -27.92
N ARG A 218 7.38 -15.31 -28.15
CA ARG A 218 8.05 -15.25 -29.44
C ARG A 218 9.10 -16.36 -29.59
N ALA A 219 9.39 -16.78 -30.82
CA ALA A 219 10.48 -17.73 -31.05
C ALA A 219 11.84 -17.05 -30.84
N LEU A 220 12.78 -17.75 -30.21
CA LEU A 220 14.14 -17.26 -30.01
C LEU A 220 14.96 -17.43 -31.30
N GLY A 221 15.69 -16.40 -31.66
CA GLY A 221 16.76 -16.43 -32.63
C GLY A 221 18.08 -16.91 -32.01
N GLN A 222 19.14 -16.93 -32.85
CA GLN A 222 20.46 -17.33 -32.37
C GLN A 222 21.03 -16.26 -31.40
N GLY A 223 21.40 -16.65 -30.18
CA GLY A 223 21.95 -15.76 -29.16
C GLY A 223 20.90 -14.94 -28.37
N GLU A 224 19.63 -15.11 -28.69
CA GLU A 224 18.57 -14.46 -27.98
C GLU A 224 18.13 -15.24 -26.71
N LYS A 225 17.65 -14.54 -25.73
CA LYS A 225 17.06 -15.07 -24.48
C LYS A 225 15.75 -14.34 -24.15
N TYR A 226 14.89 -14.96 -23.38
CA TYR A 226 13.66 -14.29 -22.96
C TYR A 226 13.93 -13.23 -21.89
N ASP A 227 13.20 -12.13 -21.99
CA ASP A 227 13.11 -11.12 -20.95
C ASP A 227 12.44 -11.74 -19.71
N VAL A 228 13.16 -11.82 -18.62
CA VAL A 228 12.69 -12.32 -17.33
C VAL A 228 12.52 -11.17 -16.35
N ASP A 229 13.45 -10.23 -16.39
CA ASP A 229 13.63 -9.20 -15.36
C ASP A 229 12.46 -8.23 -15.31
N SER A 230 12.01 -7.72 -16.48
CA SER A 230 10.87 -6.80 -16.49
C SER A 230 9.57 -7.48 -16.02
N TYR A 231 9.40 -8.76 -16.32
CA TYR A 231 8.24 -9.53 -15.83
C TYR A 231 8.30 -9.75 -14.32
N LEU A 232 9.49 -10.08 -13.79
CA LEU A 232 9.71 -10.27 -12.35
C LEU A 232 9.43 -8.97 -11.60
N VAL A 233 10.09 -7.87 -11.99
CA VAL A 233 9.96 -6.56 -11.33
C VAL A 233 8.52 -6.03 -11.44
N ALA A 234 7.88 -6.17 -12.61
CA ALA A 234 6.50 -5.75 -12.80
C ALA A 234 5.52 -6.54 -11.93
N ALA A 235 5.70 -7.87 -11.85
CA ALA A 235 4.86 -8.72 -11.02
C ALA A 235 5.04 -8.41 -9.53
N ALA A 236 6.29 -8.25 -9.08
CA ALA A 236 6.62 -7.93 -7.69
C ALA A 236 6.10 -6.53 -7.29
N ALA A 237 6.28 -5.52 -8.14
CA ALA A 237 5.73 -4.18 -7.90
C ALA A 237 4.20 -4.18 -7.82
N LYS A 238 3.53 -4.96 -8.69
CA LYS A 238 2.09 -5.13 -8.65
C LYS A 238 1.61 -5.84 -7.38
N ALA A 239 2.34 -6.85 -6.91
CA ALA A 239 1.99 -7.61 -5.70
C ALA A 239 1.96 -6.74 -4.44
N ILE A 240 2.87 -5.75 -4.36
CA ILE A 240 2.89 -4.78 -3.25
C ILE A 240 1.95 -3.59 -3.46
N GLY A 241 1.09 -3.60 -4.49
CA GLY A 241 0.01 -2.63 -4.67
C GLY A 241 0.29 -1.48 -5.63
N ALA A 242 1.42 -1.45 -6.34
CA ALA A 242 1.68 -0.44 -7.37
C ALA A 242 0.79 -0.63 -8.60
N GLU A 243 0.50 0.46 -9.29
CA GLU A 243 -0.07 0.44 -10.64
C GLU A 243 1.07 0.35 -11.66
N VAL A 244 1.15 -0.76 -12.41
CA VAL A 244 2.33 -1.07 -13.20
C VAL A 244 2.08 -0.97 -14.70
N TRP A 245 2.95 -0.23 -15.40
CA TRP A 245 3.07 -0.20 -16.86
C TRP A 245 4.32 -0.97 -17.29
N HIS A 246 4.12 -2.17 -17.81
CA HIS A 246 5.17 -3.00 -18.35
C HIS A 246 5.41 -2.64 -19.83
N VAL A 247 6.49 -1.91 -20.11
CA VAL A 247 6.86 -1.48 -21.48
C VAL A 247 7.51 -2.63 -22.26
N GLY A 248 8.29 -3.46 -21.58
CA GLY A 248 9.02 -4.57 -22.17
C GLY A 248 10.44 -4.19 -22.61
N VAL A 249 10.93 -4.86 -23.67
CA VAL A 249 12.32 -4.81 -24.09
C VAL A 249 12.60 -3.61 -24.99
N ILE A 250 13.69 -2.91 -24.68
CA ILE A 250 14.33 -1.89 -25.53
C ILE A 250 15.73 -2.41 -25.91
N ARG A 251 16.19 -2.09 -27.12
CA ARG A 251 17.54 -2.45 -27.55
C ARG A 251 18.61 -1.65 -26.82
N ASP A 252 19.83 -2.16 -26.78
CA ASP A 252 21.02 -1.44 -26.32
C ASP A 252 21.39 -0.27 -27.25
N ASN A 253 20.56 0.74 -27.27
CA ASN A 253 20.74 1.97 -28.02
C ASN A 253 20.32 3.16 -27.14
N ALA A 254 21.28 4.04 -26.82
CA ALA A 254 21.04 5.16 -25.91
C ALA A 254 19.94 6.10 -26.38
N ASP A 255 19.82 6.37 -27.69
CA ASP A 255 18.77 7.24 -28.24
C ASP A 255 17.37 6.60 -28.08
N GLU A 256 17.26 5.28 -28.31
CA GLU A 256 16.00 4.54 -28.16
C GLU A 256 15.59 4.49 -26.68
N VAL A 257 16.53 4.18 -25.78
CA VAL A 257 16.30 4.19 -24.33
C VAL A 257 15.87 5.59 -23.86
N ARG A 258 16.60 6.63 -24.26
CA ARG A 258 16.29 8.02 -23.92
C ARG A 258 14.89 8.39 -24.38
N GLN A 259 14.51 8.08 -25.62
CA GLN A 259 13.19 8.40 -26.15
C GLN A 259 12.08 7.71 -25.35
N VAL A 260 12.25 6.41 -25.07
CA VAL A 260 11.25 5.66 -24.29
C VAL A 260 11.14 6.23 -22.87
N LEU A 261 12.25 6.49 -22.18
CA LEU A 261 12.23 7.08 -20.86
C LEU A 261 11.53 8.45 -20.85
N ALA A 262 11.83 9.31 -21.84
CA ALA A 262 11.16 10.61 -22.00
C ALA A 262 9.65 10.48 -22.20
N ASP A 263 9.21 9.51 -23.00
CA ASP A 263 7.78 9.27 -23.25
C ASP A 263 7.06 8.70 -22.02
N GLN A 264 7.77 7.96 -21.15
CA GLN A 264 7.17 7.34 -19.96
C GLN A 264 7.07 8.27 -18.75
N GLN A 265 7.85 9.34 -18.66
CA GLN A 265 7.82 10.30 -17.54
C GLN A 265 6.41 10.82 -17.25
N ILE A 266 5.61 11.11 -18.27
CA ILE A 266 4.26 11.67 -18.15
C ILE A 266 3.32 10.81 -17.29
N ARG A 267 3.56 9.51 -17.23
CA ARG A 267 2.67 8.57 -16.53
C ARG A 267 3.31 7.89 -15.32
N ALA A 268 4.57 8.15 -15.03
CA ALA A 268 5.31 7.44 -14.00
C ALA A 268 5.48 8.29 -12.74
N ASP A 269 5.35 7.65 -11.59
CA ASP A 269 5.82 8.15 -10.30
C ASP A 269 7.19 7.52 -9.95
N LEU A 270 7.54 6.42 -10.65
CA LEU A 270 8.83 5.74 -10.59
C LEU A 270 9.05 4.96 -11.90
N ILE A 271 10.25 5.05 -12.45
CA ILE A 271 10.69 4.18 -13.56
C ILE A 271 11.74 3.20 -13.04
N VAL A 272 11.60 1.92 -13.40
CA VAL A 272 12.60 0.88 -13.12
C VAL A 272 13.14 0.36 -14.44
N VAL A 273 14.45 0.45 -14.61
CA VAL A 273 15.16 -0.03 -15.79
C VAL A 273 16.04 -1.20 -15.39
N SER A 274 15.82 -2.38 -15.97
CA SER A 274 16.67 -3.56 -15.78
C SER A 274 17.58 -3.77 -16.98
N GLY A 275 18.83 -4.04 -16.71
CA GLY A 275 19.86 -4.26 -17.75
C GLY A 275 20.49 -2.97 -18.28
N GLY A 276 21.40 -3.14 -19.25
CA GLY A 276 22.12 -2.04 -19.87
C GLY A 276 23.09 -1.30 -18.95
N LEU A 277 23.51 -1.88 -17.79
CA LEU A 277 24.43 -1.29 -16.80
C LEU A 277 25.84 -1.93 -16.80
N THR A 278 26.15 -2.81 -17.73
CA THR A 278 27.38 -3.64 -17.69
C THR A 278 28.67 -2.81 -17.55
N ASP A 279 28.72 -1.65 -18.20
CA ASP A 279 29.87 -0.76 -18.16
C ASP A 279 29.74 0.37 -17.09
N GLY A 280 28.83 0.20 -16.11
CA GLY A 280 28.60 1.14 -15.04
C GLY A 280 28.23 2.55 -15.54
N PRO A 281 29.01 3.60 -15.15
CA PRO A 281 28.71 4.99 -15.57
C PRO A 281 28.80 5.24 -17.09
N HIS A 282 29.44 4.35 -17.84
CA HIS A 282 29.57 4.45 -19.30
C HIS A 282 28.57 3.57 -20.06
N SER A 283 27.62 3.02 -19.36
CA SER A 283 26.58 2.15 -19.90
C SER A 283 25.58 2.90 -20.78
N VAL A 284 24.86 2.13 -21.61
CA VAL A 284 23.83 2.64 -22.51
C VAL A 284 22.73 3.37 -21.72
N VAL A 285 22.29 2.77 -20.60
CA VAL A 285 21.23 3.35 -19.75
C VAL A 285 21.73 4.61 -19.03
N ALA A 286 22.95 4.60 -18.47
CA ALA A 286 23.54 5.78 -17.84
C ALA A 286 23.66 6.95 -18.84
N THR A 287 24.09 6.66 -20.07
CA THR A 287 24.18 7.67 -21.14
C THR A 287 22.80 8.26 -21.48
N ALA A 288 21.77 7.43 -21.60
CA ALA A 288 20.40 7.88 -21.89
C ALA A 288 19.82 8.74 -20.77
N VAL A 289 20.01 8.32 -19.51
CA VAL A 289 19.52 9.03 -18.33
C VAL A 289 20.24 10.36 -18.16
N HIS A 290 21.56 10.43 -18.42
CA HIS A 290 22.34 11.68 -18.35
C HIS A 290 21.75 12.81 -19.23
N GLU A 291 21.19 12.47 -20.37
CA GLU A 291 20.56 13.49 -21.26
C GLU A 291 19.20 13.96 -20.75
N LEU A 292 18.56 13.23 -19.83
CA LEU A 292 17.23 13.52 -19.30
C LEU A 292 17.23 14.14 -17.91
N GLY A 293 18.32 13.98 -17.16
CA GLY A 293 18.40 14.52 -15.82
C GLY A 293 19.66 14.15 -15.05
N PRO A 294 19.79 14.60 -13.81
CA PRO A 294 20.89 14.22 -12.94
C PRO A 294 20.80 12.75 -12.57
N TYR A 295 21.94 12.07 -12.54
CA TYR A 295 22.02 10.65 -12.23
C TYR A 295 23.29 10.30 -11.46
N ASP A 296 23.28 9.11 -10.90
CA ASP A 296 24.42 8.47 -10.27
C ASP A 296 24.40 6.98 -10.57
N VAL A 297 25.55 6.41 -10.92
CA VAL A 297 25.76 4.98 -11.10
C VAL A 297 26.99 4.58 -10.31
N ALA A 298 26.83 3.65 -9.39
CA ALA A 298 27.89 3.22 -8.49
C ALA A 298 27.94 1.70 -8.38
N GLU A 299 29.13 1.19 -8.10
CA GLU A 299 29.28 -0.18 -7.65
C GLU A 299 28.84 -0.28 -6.20
N VAL A 300 27.85 -1.16 -5.93
CA VAL A 300 27.33 -1.43 -4.59
C VAL A 300 27.85 -2.79 -4.15
N ALA A 301 28.38 -2.83 -2.94
CA ALA A 301 28.96 -4.04 -2.35
C ALA A 301 27.86 -5.02 -1.90
N VAL A 302 27.11 -5.54 -2.87
CA VAL A 302 26.04 -6.52 -2.72
C VAL A 302 26.19 -7.63 -3.76
N ASP A 303 25.97 -8.88 -3.38
CA ASP A 303 26.06 -10.05 -4.25
C ASP A 303 24.85 -10.98 -4.04
N PRO A 304 24.09 -11.34 -5.13
CA PRO A 304 24.28 -10.89 -6.51
C PRO A 304 23.85 -9.42 -6.69
N GLY A 305 24.58 -8.67 -7.54
CA GLY A 305 24.31 -7.26 -7.72
C GLY A 305 25.41 -6.55 -8.51
N GLY A 306 26.14 -5.66 -7.89
CA GLY A 306 27.22 -4.88 -8.49
C GLY A 306 26.75 -3.48 -8.86
N TRP A 307 26.73 -3.11 -10.15
CA TRP A 307 26.32 -1.79 -10.61
C TRP A 307 24.84 -1.52 -10.34
N GLN A 308 24.57 -0.42 -9.63
CA GLN A 308 23.24 0.11 -9.36
C GLN A 308 23.21 1.58 -9.80
N GLY A 309 22.05 2.05 -10.23
CA GLY A 309 21.90 3.43 -10.62
C GLY A 309 20.63 4.07 -10.11
N PHE A 310 20.70 5.39 -9.95
CA PHE A 310 19.57 6.24 -9.61
C PHE A 310 19.65 7.54 -10.39
N GLY A 311 18.50 8.08 -10.79
CA GLY A 311 18.42 9.38 -11.45
C GLY A 311 17.07 10.03 -11.24
N ILE A 312 16.98 11.29 -11.64
CA ILE A 312 15.75 12.09 -11.63
C ILE A 312 15.56 12.65 -13.03
N LEU A 313 14.42 12.37 -13.65
CA LEU A 313 14.16 12.68 -15.05
C LEU A 313 13.23 13.88 -15.21
N GLY A 314 13.63 14.81 -16.07
CA GLY A 314 12.81 15.93 -16.53
C GLY A 314 12.41 16.93 -15.46
N ASP A 315 11.51 17.84 -15.86
CA ASP A 315 11.01 18.91 -15.00
C ASP A 315 10.03 18.41 -13.93
N ASP A 316 9.41 17.25 -14.15
CA ASP A 316 8.49 16.60 -13.19
C ASP A 316 9.24 15.77 -12.12
N GLU A 317 10.59 15.80 -12.17
CA GLU A 317 11.48 15.14 -11.19
C GLU A 317 11.17 13.65 -10.97
N VAL A 318 10.87 12.91 -12.05
CA VAL A 318 10.49 11.49 -11.96
C VAL A 318 11.71 10.63 -11.61
N PRO A 319 11.72 9.91 -10.48
CA PRO A 319 12.80 9.03 -10.10
C PRO A 319 12.93 7.83 -11.06
N VAL A 320 14.18 7.48 -11.40
CA VAL A 320 14.51 6.27 -12.14
C VAL A 320 15.50 5.44 -11.32
N ILE A 321 15.18 4.16 -11.11
CA ILE A 321 16.08 3.19 -10.49
C ILE A 321 16.56 2.25 -11.58
N MET A 322 17.88 2.12 -11.72
CA MET A 322 18.53 1.26 -12.70
C MET A 322 19.15 0.06 -11.99
N VAL A 323 18.74 -1.15 -12.38
CA VAL A 323 19.12 -2.41 -11.72
C VAL A 323 19.84 -3.35 -12.72
N PRO A 324 20.65 -4.31 -12.24
CA PRO A 324 21.32 -5.29 -13.09
C PRO A 324 20.34 -6.09 -13.96
N GLY A 325 20.85 -6.61 -15.09
CA GLY A 325 20.08 -7.37 -16.09
C GLY A 325 20.19 -8.89 -15.94
N GLU A 326 20.57 -9.40 -14.77
CA GLU A 326 20.49 -10.83 -14.45
C GLU A 326 19.32 -11.06 -13.49
N PRO A 327 18.48 -12.08 -13.70
CA PRO A 327 17.21 -12.25 -12.99
C PRO A 327 17.32 -12.26 -11.46
N VAL A 328 18.31 -12.94 -10.90
CA VAL A 328 18.45 -12.99 -9.42
C VAL A 328 19.03 -11.68 -8.89
N SER A 329 19.91 -11.02 -9.64
CA SER A 329 20.43 -9.70 -9.31
C SER A 329 19.32 -8.64 -9.34
N ALA A 330 18.45 -8.69 -10.36
CA ALA A 330 17.28 -7.84 -10.46
C ALA A 330 16.28 -8.08 -9.31
N PHE A 331 16.08 -9.34 -8.92
CA PHE A 331 15.25 -9.70 -7.77
C PHE A 331 15.80 -9.14 -6.46
N VAL A 332 17.10 -9.32 -6.20
CA VAL A 332 17.76 -8.77 -5.01
C VAL A 332 17.71 -7.25 -5.01
N ALA A 333 17.97 -6.60 -6.15
CA ALA A 333 17.88 -5.15 -6.27
C ALA A 333 16.43 -4.65 -6.08
N PHE A 334 15.44 -5.41 -6.52
CA PHE A 334 14.03 -5.11 -6.24
C PHE A 334 13.77 -5.09 -4.74
N GLU A 335 14.11 -6.15 -4.02
CA GLU A 335 13.88 -6.24 -2.56
C GLU A 335 14.69 -5.19 -1.78
N ALA A 336 15.92 -4.90 -2.20
CA ALA A 336 16.81 -4.00 -1.50
C ALA A 336 16.53 -2.50 -1.74
N PHE A 337 16.09 -2.12 -2.96
CA PHE A 337 16.01 -0.73 -3.39
C PHE A 337 14.67 -0.34 -3.98
N VAL A 338 14.10 -1.15 -4.90
CA VAL A 338 12.87 -0.79 -5.62
C VAL A 338 11.63 -0.91 -4.72
N LYS A 339 11.49 -2.03 -4.01
CA LYS A 339 10.38 -2.25 -3.07
C LYS A 339 10.33 -1.16 -1.98
N PRO A 340 11.43 -0.82 -1.29
CA PRO A 340 11.45 0.29 -0.35
C PRO A 340 11.04 1.63 -0.97
N ALA A 341 11.48 1.95 -2.19
CA ALA A 341 11.11 3.17 -2.88
C ALA A 341 9.61 3.21 -3.21
N ILE A 342 9.03 2.10 -3.66
CA ILE A 342 7.58 1.98 -3.91
C ILE A 342 6.79 2.16 -2.60
N LEU A 343 7.21 1.48 -1.52
CA LEU A 343 6.57 1.61 -0.21
C LEU A 343 6.64 3.05 0.33
N GLN A 344 7.78 3.72 0.12
CA GLN A 344 7.94 5.13 0.49
C GLN A 344 7.02 6.05 -0.31
N LEU A 345 6.88 5.85 -1.62
CA LEU A 345 5.89 6.57 -2.44
C LEU A 345 4.47 6.39 -1.90
N MET A 346 4.12 5.19 -1.43
CA MET A 346 2.85 4.91 -0.76
C MET A 346 2.74 5.55 0.63
N GLY A 347 3.84 6.03 1.21
CA GLY A 347 3.90 6.48 2.60
C GLY A 347 3.64 5.35 3.59
N ALA A 348 3.99 4.13 3.23
CA ALA A 348 3.92 2.96 4.12
C ALA A 348 4.98 3.04 5.21
N GLU A 349 4.70 2.41 6.34
CA GLU A 349 5.63 2.25 7.45
C GLU A 349 5.49 0.82 8.02
N PRO A 350 6.58 0.04 8.13
CA PRO A 350 7.94 0.38 7.71
C PRO A 350 8.14 0.29 6.19
N VAL A 351 9.09 1.06 5.64
CA VAL A 351 9.50 0.96 4.23
C VAL A 351 10.59 -0.09 4.00
N LEU A 352 11.37 -0.40 5.03
CA LEU A 352 12.46 -1.36 4.96
C LEU A 352 11.98 -2.76 5.34
N PRO A 353 12.54 -3.82 4.71
CA PRO A 353 12.23 -5.18 5.10
C PRO A 353 12.63 -5.43 6.55
N GLU A 354 11.76 -6.12 7.29
CA GLU A 354 12.05 -6.53 8.65
C GLU A 354 13.11 -7.63 8.65
N THR A 355 14.10 -7.48 9.51
CA THR A 355 15.18 -8.46 9.66
C THR A 355 14.89 -9.38 10.83
N TYR A 356 14.84 -10.67 10.55
CA TYR A 356 14.63 -11.72 11.53
C TYR A 356 15.93 -12.49 11.75
N VAL A 357 16.12 -13.02 12.95
CA VAL A 357 17.23 -13.91 13.25
C VAL A 357 16.79 -15.36 13.07
N ALA A 358 17.49 -16.09 12.22
CA ALA A 358 17.26 -17.52 11.97
C ALA A 358 18.52 -18.34 12.29
N LYS A 359 18.37 -19.64 12.59
CA LYS A 359 19.50 -20.55 12.71
C LYS A 359 19.83 -21.19 11.36
N ALA A 360 21.10 -21.23 11.03
CA ALA A 360 21.59 -21.90 9.83
C ALA A 360 21.37 -23.43 9.96
N ALA A 361 20.62 -24.03 9.05
CA ALA A 361 20.40 -25.49 9.05
C ALA A 361 21.67 -26.28 8.67
N MET A 362 22.56 -25.65 7.90
CA MET A 362 23.83 -26.23 7.45
C MET A 362 24.88 -25.12 7.35
N GLY A 363 26.17 -25.53 7.25
CA GLY A 363 27.25 -24.57 7.04
C GLY A 363 27.09 -23.80 5.72
N MET A 364 27.39 -22.50 5.77
CA MET A 364 27.30 -21.57 4.63
C MET A 364 28.66 -20.87 4.49
N THR A 365 29.17 -20.85 3.26
CA THR A 365 30.37 -20.05 2.92
C THR A 365 29.93 -18.71 2.34
N SER A 366 30.67 -17.66 2.61
CA SER A 366 30.43 -16.31 2.07
C SER A 366 31.72 -15.70 1.52
N THR A 367 31.57 -14.67 0.72
CA THR A 367 32.68 -13.90 0.14
C THR A 367 32.92 -12.65 0.98
N ALA A 368 34.11 -12.52 1.56
CA ALA A 368 34.44 -11.33 2.33
C ALA A 368 34.39 -10.05 1.47
N GLY A 369 34.04 -8.93 2.11
CA GLY A 369 34.04 -7.60 1.51
C GLY A 369 32.74 -7.19 0.80
N VAL A 370 31.75 -8.08 0.70
CA VAL A 370 30.42 -7.80 0.14
C VAL A 370 29.32 -8.35 1.04
N LEU A 371 28.14 -7.73 1.00
CA LEU A 371 26.95 -8.30 1.60
C LEU A 371 26.32 -9.28 0.63
N GLU A 372 26.37 -10.58 0.94
CA GLU A 372 25.65 -11.58 0.13
C GLU A 372 24.20 -11.69 0.57
N LEU A 373 23.27 -11.61 -0.39
CA LEU A 373 21.86 -11.92 -0.21
C LEU A 373 21.55 -13.26 -0.91
N ARG A 374 21.56 -14.33 -0.13
CA ARG A 374 21.38 -15.70 -0.62
C ARG A 374 19.92 -16.13 -0.51
N ARG A 375 19.39 -16.75 -1.55
CA ARG A 375 18.07 -17.36 -1.50
C ARG A 375 18.03 -18.43 -0.43
N GLY A 376 17.00 -18.37 0.43
CA GLY A 376 16.79 -19.28 1.53
C GLY A 376 15.37 -19.83 1.61
N LEU A 377 15.24 -21.01 2.20
CA LEU A 377 13.98 -21.56 2.67
C LEU A 377 13.98 -21.47 4.19
N ALA A 378 13.21 -20.54 4.71
CA ALA A 378 13.00 -20.34 6.14
C ALA A 378 11.78 -21.13 6.61
N MET A 379 11.91 -21.82 7.73
CA MET A 379 10.85 -22.61 8.36
C MET A 379 10.85 -22.34 9.87
N GLU A 380 9.67 -22.15 10.42
CA GLU A 380 9.48 -22.02 11.86
C GLU A 380 9.26 -23.39 12.51
N ASN A 381 9.90 -23.62 13.63
CA ASN A 381 9.68 -24.81 14.46
C ASN A 381 9.68 -24.45 15.96
N ALA A 382 9.57 -25.44 16.83
CA ALA A 382 9.53 -25.24 18.28
C ALA A 382 10.78 -24.55 18.87
N ALA A 383 11.92 -24.53 18.14
CA ALA A 383 13.16 -23.91 18.55
C ALA A 383 13.39 -22.52 17.90
N GLY A 384 12.44 -22.02 17.11
CA GLY A 384 12.50 -20.75 16.39
C GLY A 384 12.63 -20.91 14.88
N LEU A 385 13.08 -19.85 14.21
CA LEU A 385 13.25 -19.81 12.77
C LEU A 385 14.55 -20.53 12.37
N ILE A 386 14.46 -21.41 11.37
CA ILE A 386 15.61 -22.11 10.78
C ILE A 386 15.62 -21.81 9.28
N VAL A 387 16.80 -21.59 8.71
CA VAL A 387 16.96 -21.32 7.29
C VAL A 387 17.97 -22.26 6.62
N SER A 388 17.63 -22.73 5.44
CA SER A 388 18.52 -23.47 4.53
C SER A 388 18.74 -22.65 3.27
N LEU A 389 19.95 -22.65 2.70
CA LEU A 389 20.17 -22.07 1.38
C LEU A 389 19.44 -22.88 0.31
N VAL A 390 18.90 -22.19 -0.68
CA VAL A 390 18.27 -22.77 -1.87
C VAL A 390 19.22 -22.66 -3.05
N GLY A 391 19.60 -23.81 -3.61
CA GLY A 391 20.38 -23.91 -4.84
C GLY A 391 21.81 -23.36 -4.73
N ALA A 392 22.38 -23.04 -5.90
CA ALA A 392 23.72 -22.49 -6.02
C ALA A 392 23.70 -20.96 -6.00
N HIS A 393 24.83 -20.37 -5.62
CA HIS A 393 25.01 -18.92 -5.73
C HIS A 393 25.29 -18.53 -7.19
N ALA A 394 24.21 -18.33 -7.95
CA ALA A 394 24.32 -17.96 -9.37
C ALA A 394 23.20 -16.98 -9.79
N PRO A 395 23.54 -15.89 -10.46
CA PRO A 395 22.59 -14.81 -10.80
C PRO A 395 21.55 -15.17 -11.88
N LEU A 396 21.78 -16.28 -12.59
CA LEU A 396 20.92 -16.71 -13.70
C LEU A 396 19.93 -17.84 -13.36
N LEU A 397 19.97 -18.39 -12.14
CA LEU A 397 19.14 -19.55 -11.77
C LEU A 397 17.74 -19.15 -11.32
N VAL A 398 16.87 -18.87 -12.28
CA VAL A 398 15.48 -18.40 -12.07
C VAL A 398 14.59 -19.44 -11.40
N SER A 399 14.77 -20.74 -11.72
CA SER A 399 13.94 -21.82 -11.18
C SER A 399 14.00 -21.96 -9.67
N GLU A 400 15.07 -21.49 -9.06
CA GLU A 400 15.27 -21.53 -7.60
C GLU A 400 14.53 -20.40 -6.86
N LEU A 401 14.09 -19.34 -7.55
CA LEU A 401 13.31 -18.26 -6.95
C LEU A 401 11.98 -18.77 -6.36
N THR A 402 11.33 -19.73 -7.04
CA THR A 402 10.06 -20.29 -6.59
C THR A 402 10.20 -21.26 -5.41
N GLN A 403 11.43 -21.63 -5.04
CA GLN A 403 11.71 -22.55 -3.94
C GLN A 403 12.17 -21.79 -2.68
N SER A 404 12.36 -20.47 -2.77
CA SER A 404 12.81 -19.60 -1.68
C SER A 404 11.65 -18.77 -1.13
N ASN A 405 11.65 -18.57 0.18
CA ASN A 405 10.75 -17.66 0.88
C ASN A 405 11.51 -16.67 1.78
N ALA A 406 12.84 -16.64 1.64
CA ALA A 406 13.70 -15.74 2.40
C ALA A 406 14.95 -15.34 1.62
N LEU A 407 15.52 -14.21 1.98
CA LEU A 407 16.89 -13.81 1.66
C LEU A 407 17.73 -13.93 2.94
N VAL A 408 18.79 -14.70 2.89
CA VAL A 408 19.78 -14.83 3.96
C VAL A 408 20.84 -13.76 3.76
N LEU A 409 21.11 -12.96 4.78
CA LEU A 409 22.08 -11.86 4.75
C LEU A 409 23.40 -12.35 5.37
N LEU A 410 24.42 -12.49 4.53
CA LEU A 410 25.77 -12.81 4.99
C LEU A 410 26.63 -11.55 4.88
N GLY A 411 27.01 -11.00 6.03
CA GLY A 411 27.70 -9.71 6.11
C GLY A 411 29.09 -9.71 5.49
N PRO A 412 29.65 -8.53 5.16
CA PRO A 412 30.95 -8.42 4.49
C PRO A 412 32.13 -8.92 5.31
N ASP A 413 31.98 -9.06 6.62
CA ASP A 413 33.00 -9.59 7.54
C ASP A 413 32.83 -11.11 7.79
N THR A 414 31.92 -11.77 7.07
CA THR A 414 31.58 -13.18 7.28
C THR A 414 32.14 -14.03 6.15
N ASP A 415 33.07 -14.96 6.49
CA ASP A 415 33.62 -15.95 5.56
C ASP A 415 32.83 -17.26 5.60
N PHE A 416 32.33 -17.60 6.80
CA PHE A 416 31.66 -18.87 7.05
C PHE A 416 30.73 -18.77 8.25
N VAL A 417 29.55 -19.39 8.11
CA VAL A 417 28.54 -19.59 9.14
C VAL A 417 28.41 -21.09 9.38
N ALA A 418 28.57 -21.55 10.62
CA ALA A 418 28.44 -22.97 10.97
C ALA A 418 26.94 -23.34 11.08
N ALA A 419 26.66 -24.66 10.93
CA ALA A 419 25.32 -25.15 11.23
C ALA A 419 24.92 -24.87 12.68
N GLY A 420 23.77 -24.27 12.91
CA GLY A 420 23.25 -23.85 14.21
C GLY A 420 23.60 -22.42 14.61
N ASP A 421 24.52 -21.74 13.91
CA ASP A 421 24.82 -20.33 14.14
C ASP A 421 23.63 -19.45 13.70
N GLU A 422 23.54 -18.25 14.26
CA GLU A 422 22.52 -17.25 13.92
C GLU A 422 22.93 -16.50 12.66
N VAL A 423 21.92 -16.25 11.81
CA VAL A 423 22.03 -15.44 10.59
C VAL A 423 20.82 -14.53 10.46
N ASP A 424 21.04 -13.37 9.89
CA ASP A 424 19.96 -12.44 9.54
C ASP A 424 19.24 -12.89 8.29
N VAL A 425 17.93 -12.77 8.28
CA VAL A 425 17.09 -13.10 7.12
C VAL A 425 16.00 -12.06 6.90
N TRP A 426 15.70 -11.78 5.64
CA TRP A 426 14.46 -11.12 5.22
C TRP A 426 13.49 -12.20 4.77
N LEU A 427 12.29 -12.21 5.36
CA LEU A 427 11.22 -13.05 4.86
C LEU A 427 10.60 -12.38 3.64
N LEU A 428 10.38 -13.16 2.59
CA LEU A 428 9.74 -12.70 1.36
C LEU A 428 8.23 -12.85 1.51
N ASP A 429 7.49 -11.80 1.14
CA ASP A 429 6.03 -11.87 1.05
C ASP A 429 5.67 -12.85 -0.06
N GLY A 430 4.94 -13.93 0.29
CA GLY A 430 4.51 -14.98 -0.64
C GLY A 430 3.23 -14.63 -1.37
#